data_a3ec25be7b9077ff91b77cb8b583b948
#
_entry.id   a3ec25be7b9077ff91b77cb8b583b948
#
_cell.length_a   1.000
_cell.length_b   1.000
_cell.length_c   1.000
_cell.angle_alpha   90.00
_cell.angle_beta   90.00
_cell.angle_gamma   90.00
#
_symmetry.space_group_name_H-M   'P 1'
#
loop_
_entity.id
_entity.type
_entity.pdbx_description
1 polymer ?
#
loop_
_entity_poly.entity_id
_entity_poly.type
_entity_poly.pdbx_seq_one_letter_code
_entity_poly.pdbx_strand_id
1 'polypeptide(L)'
;MPFTAKVVTAAEWGARPPLPGTFPFQRTIPRYVIVHHTDNPNPPNDASRGTIEGALRLARNIQTSHMDNSGWSDSGHNFLNTTGGFVLEGRHGSLDAVKQGFCIQSAHAKQDPEKLANGNQSPGIENEGNFMTFQMGQKQWDSLVELCASLCDSCKISPLNIKGHRDFSNTDCPGDLLYNQLPRLRKKVADKLGLQFTPEELENESPFVDIKFGSTGSAVIKLQQRLRELGFNPGAVDGVFGENTKVALKAFQRSVGLQDDGIVGSNTRTKLGLS
;
A
#
# COMPACT_ATOMS: atom_id res chain seq x y z
N MET A 1 18.65 8.17 -11.47
CA MET A 1 19.17 6.96 -12.16
C MET A 1 18.16 6.54 -13.22
N PRO A 2 18.54 5.78 -14.27
CA PRO A 2 17.55 5.26 -15.19
C PRO A 2 16.61 4.28 -14.46
N PHE A 3 15.40 4.11 -14.96
CA PHE A 3 14.46 3.10 -14.47
C PHE A 3 15.08 1.69 -14.63
N THR A 4 15.31 0.99 -13.52
CA THR A 4 16.12 -0.24 -13.49
C THR A 4 15.30 -1.52 -13.32
N ALA A 5 14.05 -1.41 -12.84
CA ALA A 5 13.18 -2.57 -12.69
C ALA A 5 12.90 -3.23 -14.04
N LYS A 6 13.06 -4.56 -14.09
CA LYS A 6 12.69 -5.35 -15.27
C LYS A 6 11.18 -5.56 -15.26
N VAL A 7 10.50 -5.08 -16.28
CA VAL A 7 9.03 -5.16 -16.40
C VAL A 7 8.68 -5.84 -17.70
N VAL A 8 7.86 -6.87 -17.64
CA VAL A 8 7.22 -7.49 -18.79
C VAL A 8 6.10 -6.57 -19.24
N THR A 9 6.16 -6.08 -20.46
CA THR A 9 5.18 -5.11 -20.99
C THR A 9 3.80 -5.74 -21.21
N ALA A 10 2.77 -4.91 -21.30
CA ALA A 10 1.41 -5.36 -21.64
C ALA A 10 1.37 -6.17 -22.95
N ALA A 11 2.15 -5.75 -23.96
CA ALA A 11 2.26 -6.47 -25.23
C ALA A 11 2.92 -7.86 -25.06
N GLU A 12 3.98 -7.97 -24.26
CA GLU A 12 4.72 -9.24 -24.07
C GLU A 12 3.89 -10.30 -23.32
N TRP A 13 3.04 -9.91 -22.37
CA TRP A 13 2.18 -10.88 -21.69
C TRP A 13 0.83 -11.10 -22.39
N GLY A 14 0.59 -10.46 -23.54
CA GLY A 14 -0.61 -10.64 -24.35
C GLY A 14 -1.85 -10.00 -23.73
N ALA A 15 -1.71 -8.76 -23.25
CA ALA A 15 -2.83 -7.97 -22.74
C ALA A 15 -3.91 -7.77 -23.80
N ARG A 16 -5.18 -7.82 -23.39
CA ARG A 16 -6.30 -7.36 -24.23
C ARG A 16 -6.16 -5.84 -24.45
N PRO A 17 -6.48 -5.32 -25.62
CA PRO A 17 -6.54 -3.88 -25.85
C PRO A 17 -7.48 -3.21 -24.81
N PRO A 18 -7.21 -1.97 -24.37
CA PRO A 18 -8.16 -1.19 -23.59
C PRO A 18 -9.48 -1.03 -24.30
N LEU A 19 -10.56 -0.78 -23.56
CA LEU A 19 -11.87 -0.51 -24.18
C LEU A 19 -11.77 0.67 -25.16
N PRO A 20 -12.47 0.57 -26.31
CA PRO A 20 -12.45 1.61 -27.35
C PRO A 20 -12.81 3.00 -26.80
N GLY A 21 -12.08 4.02 -27.22
CA GLY A 21 -12.30 5.42 -26.82
C GLY A 21 -11.71 5.80 -25.43
N THR A 22 -11.10 4.86 -24.72
CA THR A 22 -10.50 5.12 -23.40
C THR A 22 -8.98 5.32 -23.46
N PHE A 23 -8.32 4.85 -24.51
CA PHE A 23 -6.90 5.03 -24.72
C PHE A 23 -6.61 6.13 -25.75
N PRO A 24 -5.59 7.00 -25.59
CA PRO A 24 -4.63 6.99 -24.48
C PRO A 24 -5.24 7.49 -23.16
N PHE A 25 -4.84 6.83 -22.07
CA PHE A 25 -5.27 7.23 -20.73
C PHE A 25 -4.63 8.55 -20.31
N GLN A 26 -5.28 9.24 -19.36
CA GLN A 26 -4.76 10.49 -18.81
C GLN A 26 -3.44 10.27 -18.08
N ARG A 27 -2.44 11.09 -18.37
CA ARG A 27 -1.18 11.18 -17.62
C ARG A 27 -1.35 12.13 -16.44
N THR A 28 -0.77 11.75 -15.32
CA THR A 28 -0.81 12.50 -14.06
C THR A 28 0.59 12.64 -13.50
N ILE A 29 0.79 13.61 -12.59
CA ILE A 29 2.02 13.76 -11.80
C ILE A 29 1.79 12.97 -10.51
N PRO A 30 2.48 11.84 -10.31
CA PRO A 30 2.26 11.00 -9.15
C PRO A 30 2.90 11.59 -7.89
N ARG A 31 2.26 11.33 -6.74
CA ARG A 31 2.76 11.74 -5.42
C ARG A 31 3.16 10.57 -4.55
N TYR A 32 2.63 9.39 -4.85
CA TYR A 32 2.75 8.19 -4.03
C TYR A 32 3.18 7.00 -4.89
N VAL A 33 3.65 5.95 -4.24
CA VAL A 33 3.66 4.58 -4.76
C VAL A 33 2.71 3.79 -3.86
N ILE A 34 1.68 3.15 -4.41
CA ILE A 34 0.63 2.51 -3.63
C ILE A 34 0.73 1.00 -3.74
N VAL A 35 0.93 0.36 -2.59
CA VAL A 35 1.12 -1.09 -2.47
C VAL A 35 -0.23 -1.74 -2.18
N HIS A 36 -0.57 -2.76 -2.99
CA HIS A 36 -1.76 -3.59 -2.87
C HIS A 36 -1.40 -5.05 -2.73
N HIS A 37 -2.39 -5.89 -2.44
CA HIS A 37 -2.34 -7.33 -2.63
C HIS A 37 -3.53 -7.81 -3.46
N THR A 38 -3.34 -8.94 -4.16
CA THR A 38 -4.42 -9.55 -4.96
C THR A 38 -5.49 -10.24 -4.10
N ASP A 39 -5.23 -10.40 -2.80
CA ASP A 39 -6.05 -11.17 -1.85
C ASP A 39 -6.29 -12.64 -2.26
N ASN A 40 -5.63 -13.09 -3.31
CA ASN A 40 -5.72 -14.48 -3.72
C ASN A 40 -5.05 -15.39 -2.68
N PRO A 41 -5.72 -16.47 -2.24
CA PRO A 41 -5.08 -17.47 -1.39
C PRO A 41 -3.76 -17.94 -2.01
N ASN A 42 -2.75 -18.15 -1.17
CA ASN A 42 -1.48 -18.74 -1.58
C ASN A 42 -1.52 -20.25 -1.35
N PRO A 43 -2.13 -21.06 -2.23
CA PRO A 43 -2.14 -22.49 -2.05
C PRO A 43 -0.70 -23.00 -2.08
N PRO A 44 -0.25 -23.79 -1.10
CA PRO A 44 1.13 -24.25 -1.00
C PRO A 44 1.57 -25.14 -2.15
N ASN A 45 0.64 -25.63 -2.97
CA ASN A 45 0.87 -26.62 -4.00
C ASN A 45 0.56 -26.16 -5.43
N ASP A 46 0.42 -24.86 -5.70
CA ASP A 46 0.30 -24.37 -7.07
C ASP A 46 1.68 -24.29 -7.72
N ALA A 47 2.07 -25.34 -8.46
CA ALA A 47 3.36 -25.43 -9.14
C ALA A 47 3.60 -24.33 -10.18
N SER A 48 2.56 -23.63 -10.62
CA SER A 48 2.69 -22.52 -11.58
C SER A 48 3.05 -21.19 -10.91
N ARG A 49 2.82 -21.07 -9.62
CA ARG A 49 3.23 -19.89 -8.86
C ARG A 49 4.75 -19.81 -8.83
N GLY A 50 5.24 -18.60 -9.05
CA GLY A 50 6.67 -18.37 -9.12
C GLY A 50 7.30 -18.67 -10.47
N THR A 51 6.55 -19.15 -11.46
CA THR A 51 6.98 -19.26 -12.86
C THR A 51 6.55 -18.03 -13.66
N ILE A 52 7.23 -17.79 -14.80
CA ILE A 52 6.83 -16.71 -15.72
C ILE A 52 5.45 -17.01 -16.34
N GLU A 53 5.17 -18.23 -16.70
CA GLU A 53 3.88 -18.65 -17.28
C GLU A 53 2.73 -18.40 -16.29
N GLY A 54 2.95 -18.68 -15.01
CA GLY A 54 2.01 -18.37 -13.94
C GLY A 54 1.77 -16.88 -13.80
N ALA A 55 2.83 -16.07 -13.86
CA ALA A 55 2.75 -14.62 -13.80
C ALA A 55 1.95 -14.03 -14.98
N LEU A 56 2.23 -14.50 -16.23
CA LEU A 56 1.51 -14.05 -17.41
C LEU A 56 0.02 -14.44 -17.36
N ARG A 57 -0.29 -15.65 -16.86
CA ARG A 57 -1.67 -16.10 -16.67
C ARG A 57 -2.40 -15.26 -15.63
N LEU A 58 -1.75 -14.95 -14.51
CA LEU A 58 -2.33 -14.11 -13.46
C LEU A 58 -2.66 -12.71 -13.99
N ALA A 59 -1.75 -12.08 -14.75
CA ALA A 59 -1.98 -10.77 -15.35
C ALA A 59 -3.23 -10.78 -16.27
N ARG A 60 -3.36 -11.80 -17.14
CA ARG A 60 -4.55 -11.95 -18.00
C ARG A 60 -5.84 -12.14 -17.20
N ASN A 61 -5.80 -12.97 -16.15
CA ASN A 61 -6.97 -13.21 -15.32
C ASN A 61 -7.43 -11.94 -14.59
N ILE A 62 -6.49 -11.19 -14.03
CA ILE A 62 -6.78 -9.91 -13.36
C ILE A 62 -7.34 -8.90 -14.35
N GLN A 63 -6.72 -8.73 -15.53
CA GLN A 63 -7.24 -7.81 -16.54
C GLN A 63 -8.65 -8.22 -16.99
N THR A 64 -8.88 -9.50 -17.25
CA THR A 64 -10.19 -10.03 -17.64
C THR A 64 -11.24 -9.72 -16.55
N SER A 65 -10.92 -10.00 -15.29
CA SER A 65 -11.83 -9.72 -14.18
C SER A 65 -12.13 -8.22 -14.06
N HIS A 66 -11.13 -7.36 -14.19
CA HIS A 66 -11.32 -5.91 -14.13
C HIS A 66 -12.16 -5.38 -15.30
N MET A 67 -11.95 -5.87 -16.51
CA MET A 67 -12.69 -5.41 -17.67
C MET A 67 -14.10 -6.00 -17.76
N ASP A 68 -14.25 -7.30 -17.50
CA ASP A 68 -15.50 -8.02 -17.76
C ASP A 68 -16.44 -8.00 -16.54
N ASN A 69 -15.90 -8.07 -15.31
CA ASN A 69 -16.72 -8.09 -14.09
C ASN A 69 -16.87 -6.72 -13.44
N SER A 70 -15.81 -5.88 -13.47
CA SER A 70 -15.86 -4.55 -12.87
C SER A 70 -16.19 -3.43 -13.86
N GLY A 71 -16.22 -3.74 -15.18
CA GLY A 71 -16.52 -2.77 -16.24
C GLY A 71 -15.43 -1.70 -16.42
N TRP A 72 -14.20 -1.99 -15.97
CA TRP A 72 -13.10 -1.04 -16.11
C TRP A 72 -12.51 -1.09 -17.53
N SER A 73 -11.89 0.03 -17.92
CA SER A 73 -11.33 0.17 -19.28
C SER A 73 -10.13 -0.73 -19.55
N ASP A 74 -9.45 -1.20 -18.50
CA ASP A 74 -8.22 -1.99 -18.53
C ASP A 74 -7.91 -2.53 -17.13
N SER A 75 -6.72 -3.10 -16.88
CA SER A 75 -6.24 -3.42 -15.55
C SER A 75 -6.39 -2.23 -14.60
N GLY A 76 -6.87 -2.47 -13.39
CA GLY A 76 -7.11 -1.44 -12.39
C GLY A 76 -5.81 -0.86 -11.80
N HIS A 77 -4.73 -1.64 -11.80
CA HIS A 77 -3.42 -1.26 -11.28
C HIS A 77 -2.41 -0.99 -12.41
N ASN A 78 -1.33 -0.29 -12.10
CA ASN A 78 -0.27 0.04 -13.05
C ASN A 78 0.75 -1.09 -13.21
N PHE A 79 1.05 -1.82 -12.13
CA PHE A 79 2.02 -2.91 -12.11
C PHE A 79 1.52 -4.09 -11.29
N LEU A 80 1.92 -5.29 -11.69
CA LEU A 80 1.72 -6.54 -10.97
C LEU A 80 3.09 -7.11 -10.58
N ASN A 81 3.27 -7.44 -9.30
CA ASN A 81 4.48 -8.06 -8.76
C ASN A 81 4.14 -9.47 -8.26
N THR A 82 4.74 -10.49 -8.86
CA THR A 82 4.34 -11.88 -8.65
C THR A 82 5.29 -12.62 -7.70
N THR A 83 4.84 -13.76 -7.18
CA THR A 83 5.60 -14.60 -6.24
C THR A 83 6.95 -15.05 -6.77
N GLY A 84 7.10 -15.17 -8.09
CA GLY A 84 8.38 -15.47 -8.76
C GLY A 84 9.35 -14.29 -8.85
N GLY A 85 8.91 -13.08 -8.45
CA GLY A 85 9.68 -11.86 -8.61
C GLY A 85 9.60 -11.26 -10.02
N PHE A 86 8.62 -11.69 -10.81
CA PHE A 86 8.34 -11.08 -12.12
C PHE A 86 7.43 -9.86 -11.90
N VAL A 87 7.84 -8.74 -12.49
CA VAL A 87 7.03 -7.52 -12.53
C VAL A 87 6.43 -7.37 -13.91
N LEU A 88 5.11 -7.17 -13.99
CA LEU A 88 4.39 -6.98 -15.24
C LEU A 88 3.74 -5.61 -15.26
N GLU A 89 3.74 -4.98 -16.44
CA GLU A 89 2.90 -3.81 -16.66
C GLU A 89 1.44 -4.24 -16.59
N GLY A 90 0.63 -3.53 -15.81
CA GLY A 90 -0.80 -3.78 -15.71
C GLY A 90 -1.57 -2.95 -16.74
N ARG A 91 -1.90 -1.70 -16.38
CA ARG A 91 -2.58 -0.76 -17.29
C ARG A 91 -1.65 -0.30 -18.40
N HIS A 92 -2.13 -0.36 -19.66
CA HIS A 92 -1.36 0.02 -20.84
C HIS A 92 -0.72 1.40 -20.74
N GLY A 93 0.54 1.50 -21.16
CA GLY A 93 1.30 2.74 -21.17
C GLY A 93 1.87 3.16 -19.82
N SER A 94 1.65 2.38 -18.76
CA SER A 94 2.15 2.68 -17.42
C SER A 94 3.67 2.71 -17.37
N LEU A 95 4.33 1.73 -17.99
CA LEU A 95 5.80 1.65 -18.01
C LEU A 95 6.43 2.85 -18.70
N ASP A 96 5.91 3.24 -19.85
CA ASP A 96 6.43 4.38 -20.61
C ASP A 96 6.16 5.70 -19.89
N ALA A 97 5.01 5.82 -19.24
CA ALA A 97 4.68 7.02 -18.47
C ALA A 97 5.62 7.20 -17.28
N VAL A 98 5.86 6.15 -16.47
CA VAL A 98 6.72 6.27 -15.29
C VAL A 98 8.19 6.49 -15.63
N LYS A 99 8.68 5.97 -16.75
CA LYS A 99 10.02 6.27 -17.27
C LYS A 99 10.19 7.75 -17.62
N GLN A 100 9.09 8.45 -17.92
CA GLN A 100 9.05 9.88 -18.24
C GLN A 100 8.65 10.74 -17.01
N GLY A 101 8.51 10.16 -15.83
CA GLY A 101 8.16 10.87 -14.59
C GLY A 101 6.65 11.09 -14.39
N PHE A 102 5.79 10.42 -15.16
CA PHE A 102 4.33 10.49 -15.07
C PHE A 102 3.72 9.17 -14.60
N CYS A 103 2.44 9.19 -14.27
CA CYS A 103 1.63 8.01 -14.06
C CYS A 103 0.45 8.00 -15.04
N ILE A 104 0.07 6.83 -15.53
CA ILE A 104 -1.23 6.63 -16.17
C ILE A 104 -2.30 6.54 -15.08
N GLN A 105 -3.30 7.41 -15.13
CA GLN A 105 -4.43 7.34 -14.21
C GLN A 105 -5.09 5.98 -14.27
N SER A 106 -5.31 5.40 -13.11
CA SER A 106 -5.74 4.01 -12.92
C SER A 106 -7.06 3.94 -12.12
N ALA A 107 -7.43 2.75 -11.63
CA ALA A 107 -8.68 2.52 -10.91
C ALA A 107 -8.48 1.67 -9.63
N HIS A 108 -7.27 1.69 -9.02
CA HIS A 108 -6.92 0.81 -7.91
C HIS A 108 -7.19 1.38 -6.52
N ALA A 109 -7.30 2.71 -6.38
CA ALA A 109 -7.45 3.37 -5.09
C ALA A 109 -8.56 4.42 -5.15
N LYS A 110 -9.81 3.97 -4.89
CA LYS A 110 -10.97 4.86 -4.82
C LYS A 110 -10.77 5.83 -3.67
N GLN A 111 -10.96 7.11 -3.94
CA GLN A 111 -10.82 8.15 -2.94
C GLN A 111 -11.89 8.03 -1.84
N ASP A 112 -11.44 7.98 -0.60
CA ASP A 112 -12.24 8.23 0.59
C ASP A 112 -11.96 9.67 1.04
N PRO A 113 -12.98 10.53 1.23
CA PRO A 113 -12.78 11.93 1.64
C PRO A 113 -12.03 12.12 2.96
N GLU A 114 -12.06 11.10 3.83
CA GLU A 114 -11.37 11.12 5.13
C GLU A 114 -9.92 10.62 5.06
N LYS A 115 -9.46 10.18 3.88
CA LYS A 115 -8.14 9.57 3.66
C LYS A 115 -7.32 10.35 2.64
N LEU A 116 -6.14 9.80 2.30
CA LEU A 116 -5.27 10.42 1.32
C LEU A 116 -5.95 10.53 -0.05
N ALA A 117 -5.77 11.67 -0.68
CA ALA A 117 -6.31 11.94 -2.02
C ALA A 117 -5.37 11.44 -3.13
N ASN A 118 -5.92 11.38 -4.35
CA ASN A 118 -5.18 11.14 -5.59
C ASN A 118 -4.54 9.74 -5.72
N GLY A 119 -5.09 8.70 -5.06
CA GLY A 119 -4.60 7.34 -5.19
C GLY A 119 -4.51 6.87 -6.65
N ASN A 120 -5.59 7.03 -7.42
CA ASN A 120 -5.64 6.64 -8.83
C ASN A 120 -4.72 7.46 -9.75
N GLN A 121 -4.17 8.58 -9.29
CA GLN A 121 -3.21 9.41 -10.02
C GLN A 121 -1.75 9.03 -9.75
N SER A 122 -1.52 7.99 -8.97
CA SER A 122 -0.21 7.49 -8.56
C SER A 122 -0.07 6.01 -8.90
N PRO A 123 1.16 5.49 -9.15
CA PRO A 123 1.32 4.10 -9.51
C PRO A 123 0.87 3.14 -8.40
N GLY A 124 -0.02 2.23 -8.77
CA GLY A 124 -0.45 1.11 -7.93
C GLY A 124 0.27 -0.18 -8.31
N ILE A 125 0.80 -0.87 -7.30
CA ILE A 125 1.48 -2.16 -7.44
C ILE A 125 0.61 -3.23 -6.78
N GLU A 126 0.03 -4.10 -7.60
CA GLU A 126 -0.66 -5.30 -7.14
C GLU A 126 0.37 -6.38 -6.80
N ASN A 127 0.39 -6.88 -5.58
CA ASN A 127 1.29 -7.96 -5.18
C ASN A 127 0.52 -9.28 -5.07
N GLU A 128 0.97 -10.30 -5.79
CA GLU A 128 0.35 -11.62 -5.78
C GLU A 128 0.35 -12.23 -4.38
N GLY A 129 -0.83 -12.50 -3.82
CA GLY A 129 -1.00 -13.20 -2.56
C GLY A 129 -1.98 -12.54 -1.60
N ASN A 130 -2.26 -13.25 -0.50
CA ASN A 130 -3.01 -12.73 0.65
C ASN A 130 -2.07 -12.49 1.82
N PHE A 131 -1.70 -11.23 2.05
CA PHE A 131 -0.77 -10.85 3.12
C PHE A 131 -1.47 -10.53 4.46
N MET A 132 -2.70 -11.00 4.64
CA MET A 132 -3.28 -11.16 5.97
C MET A 132 -2.71 -12.39 6.68
N THR A 133 -2.36 -13.43 5.91
CA THR A 133 -2.00 -14.76 6.45
C THR A 133 -0.63 -15.26 6.00
N PHE A 134 -0.06 -14.73 4.93
CA PHE A 134 1.23 -15.16 4.38
C PHE A 134 2.26 -14.05 4.36
N GLN A 135 3.51 -14.42 4.62
CA GLN A 135 4.66 -13.54 4.42
C GLN A 135 5.05 -13.53 2.93
N MET A 136 5.41 -12.36 2.44
CA MET A 136 5.97 -12.21 1.10
C MET A 136 7.29 -12.97 0.96
N GLY A 137 7.42 -13.77 -0.09
CA GLY A 137 8.67 -14.48 -0.39
C GLY A 137 9.80 -13.54 -0.84
N GLN A 138 11.05 -13.97 -0.65
CA GLN A 138 12.22 -13.11 -0.90
C GLN A 138 12.30 -12.58 -2.34
N LYS A 139 12.05 -13.42 -3.36
CA LYS A 139 12.07 -13.00 -4.77
C LYS A 139 11.07 -11.88 -5.06
N GLN A 140 9.86 -12.01 -4.53
CA GLN A 140 8.80 -11.02 -4.68
C GLN A 140 9.11 -9.73 -3.90
N TRP A 141 9.72 -9.86 -2.73
CA TRP A 141 10.19 -8.72 -1.95
C TRP A 141 11.27 -7.92 -2.67
N ASP A 142 12.27 -8.62 -3.22
CA ASP A 142 13.38 -7.97 -3.93
C ASP A 142 12.91 -7.23 -5.18
N SER A 143 11.97 -7.83 -5.94
CA SER A 143 11.37 -7.17 -7.09
C SER A 143 10.46 -6.00 -6.70
N LEU A 144 9.76 -6.06 -5.56
CA LEU A 144 9.00 -4.94 -5.02
C LEU A 144 9.92 -3.77 -4.66
N VAL A 145 11.04 -4.03 -3.97
CA VAL A 145 12.04 -3.01 -3.64
C VAL A 145 12.60 -2.36 -4.90
N GLU A 146 12.95 -3.16 -5.90
CA GLU A 146 13.48 -2.68 -7.18
C GLU A 146 12.49 -1.79 -7.93
N LEU A 147 11.23 -2.25 -8.02
CA LEU A 147 10.17 -1.49 -8.67
C LEU A 147 9.90 -0.18 -7.94
N CYS A 148 9.75 -0.22 -6.62
CA CYS A 148 9.53 0.99 -5.82
C CYS A 148 10.69 1.99 -5.96
N ALA A 149 11.94 1.52 -5.96
CA ALA A 149 13.11 2.39 -6.16
C ALA A 149 13.10 3.04 -7.55
N SER A 150 12.79 2.27 -8.59
CA SER A 150 12.68 2.78 -9.95
C SER A 150 11.56 3.82 -10.09
N LEU A 151 10.41 3.59 -9.48
CA LEU A 151 9.28 4.52 -9.47
C LEU A 151 9.62 5.81 -8.68
N CYS A 152 10.21 5.67 -7.50
CA CYS A 152 10.61 6.81 -6.68
C CYS A 152 11.62 7.70 -7.41
N ASP A 153 12.63 7.12 -8.04
CA ASP A 153 13.64 7.90 -8.76
C ASP A 153 13.09 8.54 -10.04
N SER A 154 12.41 7.77 -10.89
CA SER A 154 11.92 8.29 -12.17
C SER A 154 10.81 9.34 -12.00
N CYS A 155 9.89 9.13 -11.07
CA CYS A 155 8.77 10.03 -10.81
C CYS A 155 9.05 11.09 -9.73
N LYS A 156 10.25 11.12 -9.16
CA LYS A 156 10.65 12.04 -8.07
C LYS A 156 9.75 11.95 -6.83
N ILE A 157 9.35 10.73 -6.49
CA ILE A 157 8.56 10.42 -5.32
C ILE A 157 9.51 10.09 -4.16
N SER A 158 9.31 10.73 -3.00
CA SER A 158 10.06 10.35 -1.79
C SER A 158 9.74 8.90 -1.41
N PRO A 159 10.71 8.07 -1.01
CA PRO A 159 10.44 6.76 -0.43
C PRO A 159 9.45 6.78 0.73
N LEU A 160 9.37 7.87 1.48
CA LEU A 160 8.39 8.08 2.55
C LEU A 160 6.93 8.08 2.03
N ASN A 161 6.74 8.36 0.75
CA ASN A 161 5.44 8.32 0.07
C ASN A 161 5.09 6.97 -0.55
N ILE A 162 5.78 5.90 -0.16
CA ILE A 162 5.30 4.52 -0.40
C ILE A 162 4.23 4.22 0.64
N LYS A 163 3.00 4.02 0.19
CA LYS A 163 1.80 3.89 1.03
C LYS A 163 1.07 2.56 0.75
N GLY A 164 0.19 2.15 1.63
CA GLY A 164 -0.72 1.02 1.39
C GLY A 164 -2.07 1.48 0.86
N HIS A 165 -2.83 0.60 0.23
CA HIS A 165 -4.18 0.91 -0.26
C HIS A 165 -5.09 1.44 0.86
N ARG A 166 -4.98 0.91 2.08
CA ARG A 166 -5.80 1.32 3.24
C ARG A 166 -5.60 2.78 3.66
N ASP A 167 -4.56 3.45 3.16
CA ASP A 167 -4.34 4.88 3.38
C ASP A 167 -5.25 5.76 2.52
N PHE A 168 -5.81 5.19 1.46
CA PHE A 168 -6.67 5.87 0.49
C PHE A 168 -8.12 5.41 0.54
N SER A 169 -8.38 4.22 1.06
CA SER A 169 -9.71 3.60 1.08
C SER A 169 -9.91 2.80 2.37
N ASN A 170 -11.15 2.57 2.76
CA ASN A 170 -11.48 1.69 3.87
C ASN A 170 -11.41 0.22 3.40
N THR A 171 -10.26 -0.42 3.62
CA THR A 171 -9.95 -1.78 3.16
C THR A 171 -8.84 -2.40 3.99
N ASP A 172 -8.77 -3.72 4.06
CA ASP A 172 -7.67 -4.46 4.68
C ASP A 172 -6.43 -4.59 3.76
N CYS A 173 -6.56 -4.24 2.47
CA CYS A 173 -5.46 -4.23 1.51
C CYS A 173 -4.36 -3.22 1.95
N PRO A 174 -3.08 -3.57 1.90
CA PRO A 174 -2.43 -4.73 1.27
C PRO A 174 -2.25 -5.95 2.18
N GLY A 175 -3.00 -6.09 3.24
CA GLY A 175 -2.86 -7.11 4.27
C GLY A 175 -1.88 -6.68 5.38
N ASP A 176 -2.15 -7.07 6.63
CA ASP A 176 -1.40 -6.58 7.79
C ASP A 176 0.09 -6.92 7.74
N LEU A 177 0.42 -8.13 7.25
CA LEU A 177 1.81 -8.58 7.17
C LEU A 177 2.65 -7.76 6.19
N LEU A 178 2.08 -7.34 5.04
CA LEU A 178 2.78 -6.48 4.09
C LEU A 178 2.76 -5.02 4.53
N TYR A 179 1.63 -4.56 5.05
CA TYR A 179 1.48 -3.20 5.53
C TYR A 179 2.48 -2.84 6.65
N ASN A 180 2.64 -3.75 7.62
CA ASN A 180 3.61 -3.59 8.70
C ASN A 180 5.08 -3.62 8.24
N GLN A 181 5.34 -4.06 6.99
CA GLN A 181 6.67 -4.01 6.39
C GLN A 181 6.95 -2.74 5.57
N LEU A 182 5.98 -1.83 5.41
CA LEU A 182 6.20 -0.59 4.66
C LEU A 182 7.36 0.28 5.20
N PRO A 183 7.59 0.43 6.50
CA PRO A 183 8.78 1.14 7.00
C PRO A 183 10.08 0.47 6.52
N ARG A 184 10.15 -0.86 6.56
CA ARG A 184 11.30 -1.62 6.04
C ARG A 184 11.44 -1.46 4.53
N LEU A 185 10.33 -1.43 3.78
CA LEU A 185 10.33 -1.22 2.33
C LEU A 185 10.89 0.18 2.00
N ARG A 186 10.39 1.22 2.68
CA ARG A 186 10.86 2.61 2.53
C ARG A 186 12.35 2.72 2.79
N LYS A 187 12.82 2.10 3.89
CA LYS A 187 14.26 2.07 4.21
C LYS A 187 15.09 1.40 3.12
N LYS A 188 14.67 0.24 2.64
CA LYS A 188 15.38 -0.47 1.57
C LYS A 188 15.42 0.32 0.26
N VAL A 189 14.33 1.00 -0.07
CA VAL A 189 14.26 1.88 -1.25
C VAL A 189 15.16 3.10 -1.05
N ALA A 190 15.13 3.73 0.12
CA ALA A 190 16.01 4.85 0.46
C ALA A 190 17.49 4.47 0.37
N ASP A 191 17.88 3.36 1.00
CA ASP A 191 19.25 2.84 0.95
C ASP A 191 19.71 2.63 -0.51
N LYS A 192 18.83 2.05 -1.35
CA LYS A 192 19.11 1.81 -2.77
C LYS A 192 19.29 3.10 -3.56
N LEU A 193 18.59 4.17 -3.18
CA LEU A 193 18.67 5.49 -3.81
C LEU A 193 19.78 6.38 -3.19
N GLY A 194 20.50 5.89 -2.18
CA GLY A 194 21.52 6.67 -1.46
C GLY A 194 20.94 7.79 -0.60
N LEU A 195 19.65 7.68 -0.23
CA LEU A 195 18.97 8.64 0.63
C LEU A 195 19.07 8.22 2.10
N GLN A 196 19.14 9.20 3.00
CA GLN A 196 19.18 8.97 4.43
C GLN A 196 17.90 9.50 5.07
N PHE A 197 17.25 8.67 5.86
CA PHE A 197 16.10 9.01 6.70
C PHE A 197 16.35 8.47 8.10
N THR A 198 15.89 9.19 9.10
CA THR A 198 15.90 8.71 10.48
C THR A 198 14.88 7.58 10.66
N PRO A 199 15.05 6.69 11.65
CA PRO A 199 14.03 5.69 11.97
C PRO A 199 12.65 6.32 12.25
N GLU A 200 12.63 7.49 12.89
CA GLU A 200 11.41 8.22 13.19
C GLU A 200 10.69 8.72 11.92
N GLU A 201 11.42 9.24 10.93
CA GLU A 201 10.84 9.62 9.64
C GLU A 201 10.25 8.41 8.91
N LEU A 202 10.96 7.27 8.92
CA LEU A 202 10.48 6.04 8.28
C LEU A 202 9.23 5.48 8.96
N GLU A 203 9.13 5.61 10.29
CA GLU A 203 7.98 5.16 11.08
C GLU A 203 6.82 6.17 11.04
N ASN A 204 7.08 7.46 11.15
CA ASN A 204 6.06 8.52 11.19
C ASN A 204 5.33 8.67 9.86
N GLU A 205 5.99 8.32 8.76
CA GLU A 205 5.36 8.17 7.45
C GLU A 205 4.75 6.76 7.27
N SER A 206 4.83 5.89 8.30
CA SER A 206 4.05 4.66 8.33
C SER A 206 2.58 5.05 8.32
N PRO A 207 1.82 4.56 7.35
CA PRO A 207 0.38 4.81 7.33
C PRO A 207 -0.23 4.28 8.62
N PHE A 208 -1.19 5.00 9.13
CA PHE A 208 -1.84 4.72 10.40
C PHE A 208 -2.36 3.29 10.44
N VAL A 209 -1.64 2.40 11.09
CA VAL A 209 -2.29 1.21 11.63
C VAL A 209 -3.27 1.74 12.66
N ASP A 210 -4.56 1.58 12.42
CA ASP A 210 -5.57 1.89 13.42
C ASP A 210 -5.22 1.14 14.70
N ILE A 211 -4.80 1.87 15.72
CA ILE A 211 -4.54 1.28 17.03
C ILE A 211 -5.90 1.04 17.66
N LYS A 212 -6.26 -0.22 17.80
CA LYS A 212 -7.58 -0.68 18.28
C LYS A 212 -7.42 -1.80 19.29
N PHE A 213 -8.52 -2.22 19.88
CA PHE A 213 -8.53 -3.37 20.79
C PHE A 213 -7.79 -4.57 20.20
N GLY A 214 -6.88 -5.14 20.97
CA GLY A 214 -5.99 -6.23 20.55
C GLY A 214 -4.67 -5.80 19.92
N SER A 215 -4.48 -4.53 19.58
CA SER A 215 -3.19 -4.02 19.12
C SER A 215 -2.13 -4.11 20.22
N THR A 216 -0.86 -4.32 19.84
CA THR A 216 0.27 -4.41 20.78
C THR A 216 1.49 -3.63 20.26
N GLY A 217 2.43 -3.32 21.15
CA GLY A 217 3.72 -2.74 20.79
C GLY A 217 3.90 -1.26 21.13
N SER A 218 4.94 -0.63 20.58
CA SER A 218 5.39 0.72 20.95
C SER A 218 4.35 1.80 20.65
N ALA A 219 3.56 1.63 19.59
CA ALA A 219 2.48 2.56 19.24
C ALA A 219 1.37 2.57 20.31
N VAL A 220 1.07 1.40 20.90
CA VAL A 220 0.13 1.30 22.02
C VAL A 220 0.71 1.93 23.30
N ILE A 221 2.01 1.75 23.55
CA ILE A 221 2.68 2.43 24.69
C ILE A 221 2.55 3.94 24.56
N LYS A 222 2.86 4.51 23.39
CA LYS A 222 2.71 5.96 23.11
C LYS A 222 1.25 6.43 23.34
N LEU A 223 0.29 5.67 22.85
CA LEU A 223 -1.13 5.95 23.07
C LEU A 223 -1.49 5.97 24.56
N GLN A 224 -1.11 4.93 25.31
CA GLN A 224 -1.40 4.81 26.74
C GLN A 224 -0.75 5.94 27.55
N GLN A 225 0.51 6.29 27.23
CA GLN A 225 1.20 7.43 27.82
C GLN A 225 0.42 8.72 27.56
N ARG A 226 0.03 8.96 26.32
CA ARG A 226 -0.65 10.18 25.92
C ARG A 226 -2.04 10.32 26.54
N LEU A 227 -2.81 9.23 26.56
CA LEU A 227 -4.10 9.22 27.26
C LEU A 227 -3.95 9.57 28.75
N ARG A 228 -2.94 9.02 29.42
CA ARG A 228 -2.62 9.31 30.81
C ARG A 228 -2.24 10.78 31.02
N GLU A 229 -1.40 11.35 30.15
CA GLU A 229 -1.03 12.77 30.17
C GLU A 229 -2.23 13.69 30.04
N LEU A 230 -3.23 13.29 29.24
CA LEU A 230 -4.47 14.02 29.02
C LEU A 230 -5.54 13.75 30.07
N GLY A 231 -5.22 12.99 31.11
CA GLY A 231 -6.14 12.72 32.25
C GLY A 231 -7.10 11.54 32.04
N PHE A 232 -6.91 10.76 30.96
CA PHE A 232 -7.69 9.56 30.70
C PHE A 232 -6.90 8.34 31.16
N ASN A 233 -7.45 7.50 32.04
CA ASN A 233 -6.75 6.36 32.62
C ASN A 233 -6.81 5.12 31.70
N PRO A 234 -5.73 4.77 30.97
CA PRO A 234 -5.70 3.60 30.09
C PRO A 234 -5.38 2.28 30.84
N GLY A 235 -5.20 2.32 32.15
CA GLY A 235 -4.64 1.22 32.93
C GLY A 235 -3.11 1.22 32.93
N ALA A 236 -2.49 0.03 32.89
CA ALA A 236 -1.04 -0.09 32.76
C ALA A 236 -0.56 0.44 31.40
N VAL A 237 0.65 1.00 31.36
CA VAL A 237 1.35 1.36 30.12
C VAL A 237 2.23 0.17 29.75
N ASP A 238 1.59 -0.86 29.22
CA ASP A 238 2.19 -2.19 28.96
C ASP A 238 2.34 -2.53 27.47
N GLY A 239 1.84 -1.62 26.61
CA GLY A 239 1.85 -1.85 25.18
C GLY A 239 0.79 -2.84 24.70
N VAL A 240 -0.21 -3.16 25.51
CA VAL A 240 -1.34 -4.01 25.13
C VAL A 240 -2.63 -3.17 25.14
N PHE A 241 -3.27 -3.03 23.99
CA PHE A 241 -4.56 -2.34 23.88
C PHE A 241 -5.68 -3.23 24.43
N GLY A 242 -5.85 -3.22 25.74
CA GLY A 242 -6.91 -3.93 26.42
C GLY A 242 -8.16 -3.08 26.63
N GLU A 243 -9.13 -3.60 27.42
CA GLU A 243 -10.41 -2.93 27.66
C GLU A 243 -10.25 -1.57 28.36
N ASN A 244 -9.30 -1.43 29.29
CA ASN A 244 -9.05 -0.16 29.97
C ASN A 244 -8.54 0.92 28.99
N THR A 245 -7.66 0.55 28.07
CA THR A 245 -7.16 1.45 27.03
C THR A 245 -8.30 1.89 26.09
N LYS A 246 -9.18 0.96 25.72
CA LYS A 246 -10.35 1.23 24.89
C LYS A 246 -11.33 2.19 25.57
N VAL A 247 -11.63 1.96 26.84
CA VAL A 247 -12.53 2.85 27.62
C VAL A 247 -11.94 4.25 27.73
N ALA A 248 -10.65 4.38 28.03
CA ALA A 248 -9.95 5.66 28.10
C ALA A 248 -9.97 6.40 26.76
N LEU A 249 -9.70 5.68 25.65
CA LEU A 249 -9.73 6.25 24.31
C LEU A 249 -11.12 6.75 23.93
N LYS A 250 -12.18 5.96 24.15
CA LYS A 250 -13.56 6.39 23.91
C LYS A 250 -13.94 7.63 24.72
N ALA A 251 -13.52 7.70 25.97
CA ALA A 251 -13.73 8.89 26.80
C ALA A 251 -13.01 10.12 26.22
N PHE A 252 -11.77 9.97 25.77
CA PHE A 252 -11.04 11.02 25.08
C PHE A 252 -11.75 11.45 23.79
N GLN A 253 -12.14 10.51 22.92
CA GLN A 253 -12.83 10.82 21.66
C GLN A 253 -14.09 11.65 21.89
N ARG A 254 -14.93 11.29 22.88
CA ARG A 254 -16.11 12.09 23.27
C ARG A 254 -15.72 13.49 23.73
N SER A 255 -14.67 13.63 24.53
CA SER A 255 -14.24 14.92 25.09
C SER A 255 -13.80 15.92 24.02
N VAL A 256 -13.34 15.43 22.86
CA VAL A 256 -12.88 16.26 21.72
C VAL A 256 -13.84 16.29 20.54
N GLY A 257 -15.07 15.78 20.72
CA GLY A 257 -16.14 15.80 19.70
C GLY A 257 -15.95 14.83 18.54
N LEU A 258 -15.18 13.76 18.75
CA LEU A 258 -15.02 12.68 17.76
C LEU A 258 -16.03 11.55 18.03
N GLN A 259 -16.28 10.74 17.00
CA GLN A 259 -16.98 9.47 17.16
C GLN A 259 -16.20 8.58 18.13
N ASP A 260 -16.85 8.04 19.15
CA ASP A 260 -16.22 7.22 20.18
C ASP A 260 -16.21 5.72 19.80
N ASP A 261 -15.61 5.43 18.64
CA ASP A 261 -15.48 4.08 18.09
C ASP A 261 -14.42 3.22 18.83
N GLY A 262 -13.53 3.86 19.58
CA GLY A 262 -12.42 3.19 20.26
C GLY A 262 -11.28 2.81 19.31
N ILE A 263 -11.17 3.49 18.19
CA ILE A 263 -10.13 3.31 17.18
C ILE A 263 -9.29 4.59 17.08
N VAL A 264 -7.97 4.47 17.07
CA VAL A 264 -7.06 5.60 16.88
C VAL A 264 -6.80 5.77 15.38
N GLY A 265 -7.80 6.26 14.66
CA GLY A 265 -7.67 6.72 13.28
C GLY A 265 -6.99 8.08 13.16
N SER A 266 -6.86 8.62 11.94
CA SER A 266 -6.16 9.88 11.64
C SER A 266 -6.67 11.08 12.48
N ASN A 267 -7.99 11.25 12.57
CA ASN A 267 -8.60 12.34 13.34
C ASN A 267 -8.31 12.22 14.83
N THR A 268 -8.36 11.01 15.36
CA THR A 268 -8.07 10.72 16.78
C THR A 268 -6.60 11.00 17.09
N ARG A 269 -5.66 10.61 16.21
CA ARG A 269 -4.23 10.91 16.37
C ARG A 269 -3.95 12.40 16.39
N THR A 270 -4.50 13.13 15.43
CA THR A 270 -4.36 14.59 15.36
C THR A 270 -4.79 15.24 16.66
N LYS A 271 -5.93 14.83 17.21
CA LYS A 271 -6.43 15.35 18.48
C LYS A 271 -5.61 14.90 19.69
N LEU A 272 -5.02 13.71 19.65
CA LEU A 272 -4.08 13.22 20.66
C LEU A 272 -2.71 13.91 20.57
N GLY A 273 -2.36 14.55 19.45
CA GLY A 273 -1.02 15.04 19.20
C GLY A 273 0.00 13.89 19.01
N LEU A 274 -0.46 12.75 18.51
CA LEU A 274 0.36 11.61 18.13
C LEU A 274 0.62 11.72 16.62
N SER A 275 1.53 12.56 16.23
CA SER A 275 2.04 12.66 14.85
C SER A 275 3.08 11.60 14.59
#